data_108954f7338b492306acdb36c05e4a2d
#
_entry.id   108954f7338b492306acdb36c05e4a2d
#
_cell.length_a   1.000
_cell.length_b   1.000
_cell.length_c   1.000
_cell.angle_alpha   90.00
_cell.angle_beta   90.00
_cell.angle_gamma   90.00
#
_symmetry.space_group_name_H-M   'P 1'
#
loop_
_entity.id
_entity.type
_entity.pdbx_description
1 polymer ?
#
loop_
_entity_poly.entity_id
_entity_poly.type
_entity_poly.pdbx_seq_one_letter_code
_entity_poly.pdbx_strand_id
1 'polypeptide(L)'
;MGAVRNLAEQYSAQLSTHLAAPSEAVLLEAHELGRRAVTDGVGVLDLVNLHHHALRSVVAATATAGGERQLDTAAEFLAEILSPFEMMLRGYRETNSRLLAANHELREAKVAAESAHHELEAFSYSVAHDLRSPLRSLDGFGQILLEDYAEKLDDDGRHYLEYIRESAQQMALLIDDLLKLSRVTRGEFQRAQVDLTQIARTVAARLQKAEPARQVDFVIADGLTGEGDARLLAIALENLIGNAWKYSSKRADALVEVGATAGNGRRTYFVRDNGAGFAMEHAGKLFGVFQRLHAEKEFEGTGIGLATVQRIIRRHGGHIWADAKVDQGATFFFTLSGGAPPDNGGGP
;
A
#
# COMPACT_ATOMS: atom_id res chain seq x y z
N MET A 1 -32.74 -32.21 -7.39
CA MET A 1 -33.71 -33.32 -7.10
C MET A 1 -33.12 -34.70 -7.28
N GLY A 2 -32.23 -34.99 -8.22
CA GLY A 2 -31.61 -36.32 -8.42
C GLY A 2 -30.72 -36.81 -7.28
N ALA A 3 -29.89 -35.95 -6.72
CA ALA A 3 -28.93 -36.29 -5.65
C ALA A 3 -29.61 -36.70 -4.35
N VAL A 4 -30.65 -35.97 -3.93
CA VAL A 4 -31.42 -36.27 -2.69
C VAL A 4 -32.18 -37.59 -2.83
N ARG A 5 -32.72 -37.92 -4.01
CA ARG A 5 -33.42 -39.18 -4.24
C ARG A 5 -32.46 -40.37 -4.20
N ASN A 6 -31.30 -40.27 -4.80
CA ASN A 6 -30.25 -41.29 -4.75
C ASN A 6 -29.75 -41.50 -3.31
N LEU A 7 -29.55 -40.41 -2.56
CA LEU A 7 -29.20 -40.48 -1.14
C LEU A 7 -30.27 -41.24 -0.32
N ALA A 8 -31.55 -40.97 -0.58
CA ALA A 8 -32.67 -41.63 0.11
C ALA A 8 -32.74 -43.16 -0.12
N GLU A 9 -32.51 -43.57 -1.37
CA GLU A 9 -32.50 -44.98 -1.72
C GLU A 9 -31.31 -45.71 -1.07
N GLN A 10 -30.10 -45.13 -1.12
CA GLN A 10 -28.92 -45.68 -0.46
C GLN A 10 -29.07 -45.73 1.06
N TYR A 11 -29.59 -44.67 1.66
CA TYR A 11 -29.85 -44.59 3.09
C TYR A 11 -30.76 -45.72 3.55
N SER A 12 -31.91 -45.89 2.90
CA SER A 12 -32.90 -46.91 3.28
C SER A 12 -32.36 -48.35 3.13
N ALA A 13 -31.55 -48.59 2.08
CA ALA A 13 -30.93 -49.89 1.87
C ALA A 13 -29.89 -50.21 2.95
N GLN A 14 -29.01 -49.25 3.28
CA GLN A 14 -27.97 -49.43 4.31
C GLN A 14 -28.58 -49.56 5.72
N LEU A 15 -29.58 -48.75 6.06
CA LEU A 15 -30.30 -48.85 7.33
C LEU A 15 -30.96 -50.25 7.46
N SER A 16 -31.62 -50.72 6.41
CA SER A 16 -32.23 -52.06 6.42
C SER A 16 -31.18 -53.15 6.62
N THR A 17 -30.03 -53.06 5.98
CA THR A 17 -28.93 -54.01 6.13
C THR A 17 -28.38 -54.00 7.56
N HIS A 18 -28.19 -52.82 8.15
CA HIS A 18 -27.69 -52.65 9.51
C HIS A 18 -28.67 -53.19 10.57
N LEU A 19 -29.95 -52.95 10.38
CA LEU A 19 -30.99 -53.49 11.28
C LEU A 19 -31.09 -54.99 11.22
N ALA A 20 -30.83 -55.63 10.05
CA ALA A 20 -30.84 -57.09 9.89
C ALA A 20 -29.58 -57.77 10.44
N ALA A 21 -28.41 -57.14 10.24
CA ALA A 21 -27.10 -57.64 10.65
C ALA A 21 -26.18 -56.50 10.99
N PRO A 22 -26.17 -55.99 12.25
CA PRO A 22 -25.29 -54.89 12.67
C PRO A 22 -23.83 -55.23 12.43
N SER A 23 -23.10 -54.34 11.73
CA SER A 23 -21.68 -54.49 11.45
C SER A 23 -20.97 -53.16 11.33
N GLU A 24 -19.68 -53.10 11.71
CA GLU A 24 -18.82 -51.95 11.55
C GLU A 24 -18.70 -51.51 10.09
N ALA A 25 -18.70 -52.42 9.14
CA ALA A 25 -18.60 -52.12 7.72
C ALA A 25 -19.77 -51.24 7.24
N VAL A 26 -21.00 -51.56 7.68
CA VAL A 26 -22.18 -50.74 7.33
C VAL A 26 -22.16 -49.39 8.02
N LEU A 27 -21.65 -49.29 9.24
CA LEU A 27 -21.47 -48.01 9.92
C LEU A 27 -20.43 -47.10 9.20
N LEU A 28 -19.35 -47.70 8.70
CA LEU A 28 -18.37 -46.97 7.89
C LEU A 28 -18.97 -46.43 6.58
N GLU A 29 -19.82 -47.26 5.92
CA GLU A 29 -20.57 -46.81 4.75
C GLU A 29 -21.58 -45.70 5.09
N ALA A 30 -22.20 -45.75 6.27
CA ALA A 30 -23.10 -44.72 6.77
C ALA A 30 -22.36 -43.42 7.00
N HIS A 31 -21.17 -43.47 7.60
CA HIS A 31 -20.28 -42.31 7.76
C HIS A 31 -19.94 -41.65 6.42
N GLU A 32 -19.56 -42.45 5.42
CA GLU A 32 -19.24 -41.98 4.07
C GLU A 32 -20.47 -41.37 3.38
N LEU A 33 -21.66 -41.92 3.62
CA LEU A 33 -22.93 -41.37 3.16
C LEU A 33 -23.20 -39.99 3.79
N GLY A 34 -22.93 -39.83 5.09
CA GLY A 34 -23.01 -38.57 5.81
C GLY A 34 -22.03 -37.53 5.26
N ARG A 35 -20.81 -37.96 4.95
CA ARG A 35 -19.78 -37.09 4.36
C ARG A 35 -20.19 -36.58 2.98
N ARG A 36 -20.77 -37.42 2.15
CA ARG A 36 -21.34 -37.01 0.86
C ARG A 36 -22.51 -36.07 1.02
N ALA A 37 -23.41 -36.33 1.99
CA ALA A 37 -24.52 -35.44 2.29
C ALA A 37 -24.08 -34.03 2.67
N VAL A 38 -23.01 -33.90 3.47
CA VAL A 38 -22.36 -32.58 3.78
C VAL A 38 -21.88 -31.91 2.50
N THR A 39 -21.16 -32.65 1.64
CA THR A 39 -20.61 -32.12 0.39
C THR A 39 -21.69 -31.64 -0.58
N ASP A 40 -22.79 -32.40 -0.65
CA ASP A 40 -23.94 -32.14 -1.51
C ASP A 40 -24.89 -31.05 -0.93
N GLY A 41 -24.57 -30.50 0.25
CA GLY A 41 -25.38 -29.48 0.89
C GLY A 41 -26.72 -29.97 1.47
N VAL A 42 -26.84 -31.22 1.76
CA VAL A 42 -28.05 -31.78 2.39
C VAL A 42 -28.12 -31.34 3.85
N GLY A 43 -29.26 -30.84 4.28
CA GLY A 43 -29.46 -30.37 5.66
C GLY A 43 -29.58 -31.53 6.67
N VAL A 44 -29.14 -31.25 7.92
CA VAL A 44 -29.32 -32.24 9.02
C VAL A 44 -30.76 -32.62 9.21
N LEU A 45 -31.71 -31.69 9.08
CA LEU A 45 -33.14 -31.98 9.19
C LEU A 45 -33.65 -32.87 8.08
N ASP A 46 -33.11 -32.75 6.89
CA ASP A 46 -33.46 -33.63 5.76
C ASP A 46 -33.01 -35.06 6.03
N LEU A 47 -31.81 -35.23 6.61
CA LEU A 47 -31.31 -36.56 7.02
C LEU A 47 -32.14 -37.16 8.16
N VAL A 48 -32.53 -36.38 9.14
CA VAL A 48 -33.41 -36.86 10.23
C VAL A 48 -34.78 -37.27 9.70
N ASN A 49 -35.36 -36.48 8.79
CA ASN A 49 -36.63 -36.86 8.14
C ASN A 49 -36.50 -38.14 7.30
N LEU A 50 -35.40 -38.27 6.57
CA LEU A 50 -35.07 -39.44 5.79
C LEU A 50 -34.96 -40.70 6.68
N HIS A 51 -34.24 -40.59 7.80
CA HIS A 51 -34.14 -41.64 8.82
C HIS A 51 -35.51 -42.07 9.33
N HIS A 52 -36.32 -41.11 9.73
CA HIS A 52 -37.67 -41.38 10.23
C HIS A 52 -38.53 -42.12 9.22
N HIS A 53 -38.48 -41.69 7.94
CA HIS A 53 -39.23 -42.37 6.88
C HIS A 53 -38.72 -43.79 6.61
N ALA A 54 -37.40 -44.00 6.52
CA ALA A 54 -36.77 -45.29 6.30
C ALA A 54 -37.08 -46.26 7.46
N LEU A 55 -36.93 -45.78 8.71
CA LEU A 55 -37.21 -46.58 9.91
C LEU A 55 -38.67 -47.02 9.95
N ARG A 56 -39.62 -46.14 9.67
CA ARG A 56 -41.05 -46.50 9.61
C ARG A 56 -41.34 -47.58 8.57
N SER A 57 -40.70 -47.50 7.43
CA SER A 57 -40.87 -48.50 6.35
C SER A 57 -40.35 -49.90 6.77
N VAL A 58 -39.21 -49.95 7.46
CA VAL A 58 -38.61 -51.18 7.94
C VAL A 58 -39.44 -51.79 9.10
N VAL A 59 -39.86 -50.99 10.08
CA VAL A 59 -40.66 -51.41 11.22
C VAL A 59 -42.03 -51.92 10.76
N ALA A 60 -42.63 -51.26 9.75
CA ALA A 60 -43.94 -51.80 9.19
C ALA A 60 -43.79 -53.10 8.46
N ALA A 61 -42.62 -53.43 7.94
CA ALA A 61 -42.35 -54.71 7.25
C ALA A 61 -41.99 -55.89 8.20
N THR A 62 -41.49 -55.53 9.43
CA THR A 62 -41.03 -56.54 10.42
C THR A 62 -41.95 -56.56 11.65
N ALA A 63 -43.13 -57.16 11.53
CA ALA A 63 -44.10 -57.29 12.64
C ALA A 63 -43.69 -58.41 13.64
N THR A 64 -42.51 -58.30 14.31
CA THR A 64 -42.08 -59.29 15.31
C THR A 64 -41.24 -58.69 16.45
N ALA A 65 -41.31 -59.31 17.65
CA ALA A 65 -40.68 -58.95 18.90
C ALA A 65 -39.20 -58.62 18.83
N GLY A 66 -38.84 -57.35 19.04
CA GLY A 66 -37.47 -56.90 19.05
C GLY A 66 -37.35 -55.35 18.97
N GLY A 67 -38.40 -54.58 19.23
CA GLY A 67 -38.53 -53.20 18.97
C GLY A 67 -37.46 -52.28 19.65
N GLU A 68 -37.09 -52.56 20.88
CA GLU A 68 -36.10 -51.76 21.62
C GLU A 68 -34.69 -51.89 21.01
N ARG A 69 -34.23 -53.08 20.73
CA ARG A 69 -32.94 -53.37 20.13
C ARG A 69 -32.82 -52.83 18.71
N GLN A 70 -33.90 -52.81 17.94
CA GLN A 70 -33.94 -52.23 16.59
C GLN A 70 -33.88 -50.70 16.65
N LEU A 71 -34.48 -50.07 17.66
CA LEU A 71 -34.36 -48.60 17.86
C LEU A 71 -32.96 -48.17 18.24
N ASP A 72 -32.28 -48.91 19.12
CA ASP A 72 -30.89 -48.64 19.50
C ASP A 72 -29.94 -48.75 18.28
N THR A 73 -30.07 -49.81 17.50
CA THR A 73 -29.29 -50.01 16.27
C THR A 73 -29.57 -48.95 15.22
N ALA A 74 -30.82 -48.48 15.09
CA ALA A 74 -31.17 -47.39 14.18
C ALA A 74 -30.59 -46.05 14.65
N ALA A 75 -30.59 -45.81 15.98
CA ALA A 75 -29.98 -44.59 16.55
C ALA A 75 -28.46 -44.56 16.35
N GLU A 76 -27.77 -45.72 16.49
CA GLU A 76 -26.36 -45.86 16.19
C GLU A 76 -26.04 -45.52 14.73
N PHE A 77 -26.81 -46.02 13.79
CA PHE A 77 -26.68 -45.73 12.37
C PHE A 77 -26.89 -44.21 12.08
N LEU A 78 -27.91 -43.61 12.69
CA LEU A 78 -28.15 -42.17 12.55
C LEU A 78 -27.00 -41.35 13.12
N ALA A 79 -26.46 -41.70 14.29
CA ALA A 79 -25.35 -41.01 14.91
C ALA A 79 -24.12 -41.05 14.00
N GLU A 80 -23.83 -42.18 13.35
CA GLU A 80 -22.70 -42.30 12.45
C GLU A 80 -22.85 -41.43 11.20
N ILE A 81 -24.04 -41.37 10.60
CA ILE A 81 -24.33 -40.48 9.46
C ILE A 81 -24.21 -38.98 9.84
N LEU A 82 -24.58 -38.60 11.08
CA LEU A 82 -24.51 -37.23 11.56
C LEU A 82 -23.11 -36.80 12.03
N SER A 83 -22.24 -37.77 12.31
CA SER A 83 -20.87 -37.51 12.78
C SER A 83 -20.08 -36.51 11.89
N PRO A 84 -20.11 -36.62 10.53
CA PRO A 84 -19.44 -35.64 9.65
C PRO A 84 -19.98 -34.20 9.80
N PHE A 85 -21.25 -34.03 10.07
CA PHE A 85 -21.85 -32.70 10.31
C PHE A 85 -21.38 -32.10 11.62
N GLU A 86 -21.27 -32.92 12.68
CA GLU A 86 -20.72 -32.45 13.96
C GLU A 86 -19.25 -32.00 13.82
N MET A 87 -18.44 -32.78 13.11
CA MET A 87 -17.05 -32.44 12.84
C MET A 87 -16.95 -31.14 12.02
N MET A 88 -17.77 -30.97 11.00
CA MET A 88 -17.82 -29.75 10.21
C MET A 88 -18.20 -28.55 11.08
N LEU A 89 -19.23 -28.64 11.92
CA LEU A 89 -19.65 -27.57 12.82
C LEU A 89 -18.58 -27.23 13.84
N ARG A 90 -17.88 -28.21 14.37
CA ARG A 90 -16.73 -27.98 15.29
C ARG A 90 -15.60 -27.22 14.58
N GLY A 91 -15.20 -27.68 13.39
CA GLY A 91 -14.17 -27.01 12.58
C GLY A 91 -14.56 -25.58 12.20
N TYR A 92 -15.84 -25.36 11.83
CA TYR A 92 -16.33 -24.03 11.53
C TYR A 92 -16.28 -23.09 12.75
N ARG A 93 -16.72 -23.55 13.93
CA ARG A 93 -16.65 -22.77 15.17
C ARG A 93 -15.21 -22.41 15.54
N GLU A 94 -14.30 -23.36 15.42
CA GLU A 94 -12.89 -23.14 15.73
C GLU A 94 -12.24 -22.13 14.76
N THR A 95 -12.49 -22.28 13.46
CA THR A 95 -12.00 -21.36 12.43
C THR A 95 -12.56 -19.96 12.62
N ASN A 96 -13.86 -19.83 12.90
CA ASN A 96 -14.50 -18.55 13.13
C ASN A 96 -13.97 -17.86 14.40
N SER A 97 -13.73 -18.62 15.47
CA SER A 97 -13.12 -18.09 16.70
C SER A 97 -11.70 -17.57 16.44
N ARG A 98 -10.88 -18.32 15.70
CA ARG A 98 -9.53 -17.88 15.30
C ARG A 98 -9.56 -16.61 14.43
N LEU A 99 -10.49 -16.55 13.48
CA LEU A 99 -10.67 -15.38 12.61
C LEU A 99 -11.05 -14.14 13.40
N LEU A 100 -11.98 -14.28 14.37
CA LEU A 100 -12.38 -13.17 15.24
C LEU A 100 -11.23 -12.68 16.11
N ALA A 101 -10.44 -13.58 16.70
CA ALA A 101 -9.27 -13.23 17.49
C ALA A 101 -8.21 -12.48 16.66
N ALA A 102 -7.85 -13.02 15.47
CA ALA A 102 -6.90 -12.38 14.56
C ALA A 102 -7.37 -10.99 14.08
N ASN A 103 -8.68 -10.84 13.85
CA ASN A 103 -9.26 -9.54 13.46
C ASN A 103 -9.19 -8.52 14.61
N HIS A 104 -9.37 -8.98 15.85
CA HIS A 104 -9.23 -8.13 17.04
C HIS A 104 -7.78 -7.65 17.20
N GLU A 105 -6.81 -8.55 17.19
CA GLU A 105 -5.38 -8.24 17.26
C GLU A 105 -4.93 -7.26 16.16
N LEU A 106 -5.40 -7.48 14.92
CA LEU A 106 -5.09 -6.58 13.81
C LEU A 106 -5.64 -5.17 14.03
N ARG A 107 -6.86 -5.05 14.58
CA ARG A 107 -7.46 -3.76 14.91
C ARG A 107 -6.69 -3.04 16.00
N GLU A 108 -6.32 -3.73 17.07
CA GLU A 108 -5.53 -3.15 18.16
C GLU A 108 -4.16 -2.69 17.67
N ALA A 109 -3.45 -3.52 16.90
CA ALA A 109 -2.18 -3.17 16.30
C ALA A 109 -2.28 -1.95 15.37
N LYS A 110 -3.38 -1.86 14.59
CA LYS A 110 -3.64 -0.71 13.72
C LYS A 110 -3.84 0.57 14.54
N VAL A 111 -4.68 0.54 15.58
CA VAL A 111 -4.93 1.70 16.45
C VAL A 111 -3.64 2.15 17.15
N ALA A 112 -2.85 1.21 17.67
CA ALA A 112 -1.58 1.53 18.30
C ALA A 112 -0.58 2.17 17.31
N ALA A 113 -0.50 1.66 16.09
CA ALA A 113 0.35 2.21 15.04
C ALA A 113 -0.10 3.62 14.61
N GLU A 114 -1.41 3.85 14.48
CA GLU A 114 -1.98 5.17 14.18
C GLU A 114 -1.70 6.17 15.30
N SER A 115 -1.85 5.78 16.58
CA SER A 115 -1.54 6.62 17.73
C SER A 115 -0.06 7.01 17.79
N ALA A 116 0.85 6.03 17.68
CA ALA A 116 2.28 6.28 17.65
C ALA A 116 2.70 7.19 16.48
N HIS A 117 2.04 7.03 15.32
CA HIS A 117 2.28 7.90 14.17
C HIS A 117 1.84 9.34 14.46
N HIS A 118 0.68 9.55 15.07
CA HIS A 118 0.20 10.87 15.47
C HIS A 118 1.09 11.55 16.51
N GLU A 119 1.58 10.80 17.49
CA GLU A 119 2.52 11.32 18.50
C GLU A 119 3.85 11.76 17.86
N LEU A 120 4.42 10.93 16.98
CA LEU A 120 5.65 11.26 16.26
C LEU A 120 5.49 12.51 15.38
N GLU A 121 4.33 12.67 14.73
CA GLU A 121 4.04 13.85 13.94
C GLU A 121 3.88 15.12 14.79
N ALA A 122 3.16 15.04 15.92
CA ALA A 122 3.02 16.17 16.84
C ALA A 122 4.36 16.59 17.42
N PHE A 123 5.19 15.63 17.81
CA PHE A 123 6.57 15.87 18.27
C PHE A 123 7.41 16.54 17.17
N SER A 124 7.39 16.01 15.95
CA SER A 124 8.13 16.58 14.82
C SER A 124 7.73 18.02 14.53
N TYR A 125 6.44 18.34 14.63
CA TYR A 125 5.93 19.69 14.46
C TYR A 125 6.42 20.65 15.55
N SER A 126 6.33 20.23 16.82
CA SER A 126 6.78 21.04 17.97
C SER A 126 8.27 21.32 17.88
N VAL A 127 9.10 20.28 17.67
CA VAL A 127 10.55 20.42 17.53
C VAL A 127 10.92 21.35 16.37
N ALA A 128 10.27 21.19 15.23
CA ALA A 128 10.54 22.05 14.07
C ALA A 128 10.18 23.52 14.33
N HIS A 129 9.07 23.78 15.04
CA HIS A 129 8.69 25.12 15.44
C HIS A 129 9.74 25.73 16.38
N ASP A 130 10.18 24.98 17.37
CA ASP A 130 11.11 25.46 18.40
C ASP A 130 12.54 25.64 17.87
N LEU A 131 12.94 24.87 16.85
CA LEU A 131 14.21 25.06 16.14
C LEU A 131 14.20 26.26 15.19
N ARG A 132 13.06 26.64 14.61
CA ARG A 132 12.97 27.75 13.66
C ARG A 132 13.28 29.11 14.32
N SER A 133 12.90 29.31 15.57
CA SER A 133 13.13 30.56 16.29
C SER A 133 14.62 30.88 16.47
N PRO A 134 15.47 30.00 17.06
CA PRO A 134 16.89 30.25 17.20
C PRO A 134 17.62 30.39 15.85
N LEU A 135 17.23 29.61 14.82
CA LEU A 135 17.83 29.74 13.49
C LEU A 135 17.57 31.09 12.85
N ARG A 136 16.36 31.63 13.02
CA ARG A 136 16.02 32.98 12.56
C ARG A 136 16.82 34.04 13.29
N SER A 137 17.09 33.87 14.58
CA SER A 137 17.92 34.77 15.35
C SER A 137 19.38 34.70 14.91
N LEU A 138 19.93 33.52 14.63
CA LEU A 138 21.31 33.37 14.11
C LEU A 138 21.46 34.02 12.74
N ASP A 139 20.53 33.84 11.81
CA ASP A 139 20.55 34.48 10.49
C ASP A 139 20.44 36.03 10.65
N GLY A 140 19.48 36.49 11.47
CA GLY A 140 19.28 37.94 11.69
C GLY A 140 20.46 38.63 12.35
N PHE A 141 21.06 38.07 13.41
CA PHE A 141 22.25 38.67 14.03
C PHE A 141 23.48 38.55 13.12
N GLY A 142 23.63 37.47 12.37
CA GLY A 142 24.68 37.35 11.35
C GLY A 142 24.54 38.41 10.28
N GLN A 143 23.33 38.72 9.83
CA GLN A 143 23.03 39.79 8.88
C GLN A 143 23.46 41.16 9.45
N ILE A 144 23.02 41.51 10.67
CA ILE A 144 23.35 42.79 11.33
C ILE A 144 24.87 42.93 11.48
N LEU A 145 25.59 41.89 11.87
CA LEU A 145 27.05 41.95 11.99
C LEU A 145 27.74 42.17 10.64
N LEU A 146 27.24 41.57 9.56
CA LEU A 146 27.79 41.80 8.22
C LEU A 146 27.47 43.18 7.67
N GLU A 147 26.32 43.79 8.01
CA GLU A 147 25.89 45.11 7.52
C GLU A 147 26.48 46.23 8.38
N ASP A 148 26.29 46.18 9.70
CA ASP A 148 26.60 47.32 10.59
C ASP A 148 28.07 47.34 11.09
N TYR A 149 28.73 46.16 11.04
CA TYR A 149 30.08 45.98 11.55
C TYR A 149 31.09 45.53 10.49
N ALA A 150 30.74 45.63 9.20
CA ALA A 150 31.56 45.17 8.07
C ALA A 150 33.00 45.73 8.09
N GLU A 151 33.18 46.99 8.48
CA GLU A 151 34.49 47.64 8.57
C GLU A 151 35.36 47.15 9.73
N LYS A 152 34.73 46.49 10.74
CA LYS A 152 35.44 45.95 11.93
C LYS A 152 35.78 44.48 11.79
N LEU A 153 35.28 43.84 10.76
CA LEU A 153 35.52 42.43 10.45
C LEU A 153 36.65 42.33 9.42
N ASP A 154 37.60 41.46 9.69
CA ASP A 154 38.53 40.97 8.68
C ASP A 154 37.85 40.04 7.69
N ASP A 155 38.56 39.59 6.67
CA ASP A 155 38.02 38.74 5.61
C ASP A 155 37.60 37.36 6.17
N ASP A 156 38.36 36.84 7.14
CA ASP A 156 38.03 35.59 7.80
C ASP A 156 36.74 35.69 8.63
N GLY A 157 36.59 36.78 9.39
CA GLY A 157 35.41 37.08 10.18
C GLY A 157 34.15 37.22 9.32
N ARG A 158 34.25 37.90 8.15
CA ARG A 158 33.15 37.96 7.18
C ARG A 158 32.77 36.57 6.65
N HIS A 159 33.78 35.82 6.22
CA HIS A 159 33.58 34.48 5.69
C HIS A 159 32.93 33.52 6.72
N TYR A 160 33.34 33.56 7.99
CA TYR A 160 32.71 32.76 9.04
C TYR A 160 31.25 33.17 9.30
N LEU A 161 30.92 34.43 9.28
CA LEU A 161 29.55 34.91 9.44
C LEU A 161 28.65 34.50 8.27
N GLU A 162 29.15 34.61 7.05
CA GLU A 162 28.45 34.11 5.86
C GLU A 162 28.17 32.62 5.97
N TYR A 163 29.16 31.82 6.35
CA TYR A 163 29.00 30.37 6.54
C TYR A 163 28.00 30.02 7.65
N ILE A 164 27.99 30.75 8.76
CA ILE A 164 27.00 30.57 9.84
C ILE A 164 25.60 30.87 9.33
N ARG A 165 25.41 31.95 8.57
CA ARG A 165 24.12 32.34 8.00
C ARG A 165 23.63 31.33 6.98
N GLU A 166 24.44 30.89 6.05
CA GLU A 166 24.13 29.86 5.07
C GLU A 166 23.70 28.56 5.78
N SER A 167 24.45 28.14 6.81
CA SER A 167 24.11 26.96 7.61
C SER A 167 22.79 27.11 8.35
N ALA A 168 22.49 28.28 8.91
CA ALA A 168 21.21 28.53 9.58
C ALA A 168 20.03 28.53 8.60
N GLN A 169 20.17 29.11 7.44
CA GLN A 169 19.18 29.13 6.37
C GLN A 169 18.94 27.71 5.83
N GLN A 170 20.00 26.94 5.63
CA GLN A 170 19.90 25.55 5.20
C GLN A 170 19.17 24.67 6.23
N MET A 171 19.47 24.83 7.53
CA MET A 171 18.72 24.12 8.58
C MET A 171 17.24 24.52 8.59
N ALA A 172 16.90 25.78 8.36
CA ALA A 172 15.51 26.21 8.26
C ALA A 172 14.78 25.56 7.09
N LEU A 173 15.41 25.43 5.93
CA LEU A 173 14.87 24.72 4.75
C LEU A 173 14.66 23.23 5.03
N LEU A 174 15.61 22.57 5.69
CA LEU A 174 15.49 21.16 6.09
C LEU A 174 14.30 20.93 7.01
N ILE A 175 14.10 21.83 7.99
CA ILE A 175 12.96 21.79 8.92
C ILE A 175 11.64 21.97 8.17
N ASP A 176 11.56 22.93 7.26
CA ASP A 176 10.36 23.20 6.48
C ASP A 176 9.99 22.01 5.57
N ASP A 177 10.96 21.39 4.94
CA ASP A 177 10.75 20.22 4.09
C ASP A 177 10.36 18.99 4.90
N LEU A 178 10.93 18.80 6.10
CA LEU A 178 10.51 17.75 7.03
C LEU A 178 9.04 17.93 7.46
N LEU A 179 8.63 19.18 7.74
CA LEU A 179 7.23 19.50 8.04
C LEU A 179 6.30 19.25 6.84
N LYS A 180 6.73 19.59 5.62
CA LYS A 180 5.98 19.27 4.40
C LYS A 180 5.80 17.77 4.25
N LEU A 181 6.86 16.98 4.45
CA LEU A 181 6.81 15.51 4.41
C LEU A 181 5.84 14.93 5.43
N SER A 182 5.82 15.47 6.67
CA SER A 182 4.86 15.09 7.71
C SER A 182 3.42 15.42 7.30
N ARG A 183 3.16 16.60 6.74
CA ARG A 183 1.82 17.05 6.33
C ARG A 183 1.23 16.28 5.16
N VAL A 184 2.04 15.70 4.28
CA VAL A 184 1.59 14.87 3.15
C VAL A 184 0.74 13.68 3.60
N THR A 185 0.94 13.20 4.84
CA THR A 185 0.14 12.11 5.42
C THR A 185 -1.15 12.57 6.07
N ARG A 186 -1.28 13.85 6.42
CA ARG A 186 -2.47 14.42 7.07
C ARG A 186 -3.55 14.83 6.05
N GLY A 187 -4.78 14.77 6.49
CA GLY A 187 -5.96 15.21 5.75
C GLY A 187 -6.63 14.09 4.98
N GLU A 188 -7.91 14.26 4.73
CA GLU A 188 -8.67 13.37 3.87
C GLU A 188 -8.07 13.34 2.47
N PHE A 189 -7.94 12.14 1.92
CA PHE A 189 -7.49 11.95 0.55
C PHE A 189 -8.66 12.22 -0.40
N GLN A 190 -8.60 13.33 -1.12
CA GLN A 190 -9.63 13.74 -2.06
C GLN A 190 -9.32 13.18 -3.44
N ARG A 191 -9.95 12.05 -3.77
CA ARG A 191 -9.76 11.43 -5.08
C ARG A 191 -10.65 12.10 -6.12
N ALA A 192 -10.02 12.72 -7.12
CA ALA A 192 -10.67 13.39 -8.24
C ALA A 192 -9.86 13.19 -9.52
N GLN A 193 -10.47 13.49 -10.66
CA GLN A 193 -9.75 13.59 -11.93
C GLN A 193 -8.90 14.87 -11.92
N VAL A 194 -7.59 14.72 -12.08
CA VAL A 194 -6.60 15.81 -11.99
C VAL A 194 -5.96 16.03 -13.37
N ASP A 195 -5.88 17.27 -13.79
CA ASP A 195 -5.14 17.70 -14.98
C ASP A 195 -3.66 17.92 -14.63
N LEU A 196 -2.83 16.93 -14.91
CA LEU A 196 -1.38 16.97 -14.66
C LEU A 196 -0.66 17.89 -15.66
N THR A 197 -1.18 18.06 -16.87
CA THR A 197 -0.66 19.02 -17.86
C THR A 197 -0.72 20.44 -17.31
N GLN A 198 -1.86 20.84 -16.76
CA GLN A 198 -2.04 22.17 -16.17
C GLN A 198 -1.11 22.41 -14.99
N ILE A 199 -0.95 21.42 -14.10
CA ILE A 199 -0.04 21.50 -12.97
C ILE A 199 1.41 21.68 -13.47
N ALA A 200 1.85 20.82 -14.41
CA ALA A 200 3.20 20.87 -14.94
C ALA A 200 3.51 22.23 -15.63
N ARG A 201 2.59 22.74 -16.41
CA ARG A 201 2.72 24.06 -17.04
C ARG A 201 2.81 25.20 -16.03
N THR A 202 2.02 25.13 -14.96
CA THR A 202 2.05 26.13 -13.89
C THR A 202 3.41 26.14 -13.17
N VAL A 203 3.95 24.93 -12.90
CA VAL A 203 5.28 24.79 -12.28
C VAL A 203 6.37 25.32 -13.20
N ALA A 204 6.38 24.93 -14.47
CA ALA A 204 7.36 25.40 -15.47
C ALA A 204 7.35 26.93 -15.61
N ALA A 205 6.18 27.54 -15.74
CA ALA A 205 6.04 29.00 -15.86
C ALA A 205 6.56 29.73 -14.60
N ARG A 206 6.35 29.16 -13.40
CA ARG A 206 6.86 29.71 -12.15
C ARG A 206 8.38 29.66 -12.10
N LEU A 207 9.02 28.56 -12.51
CA LEU A 207 10.46 28.40 -12.55
C LEU A 207 11.11 29.37 -13.55
N GLN A 208 10.57 29.49 -14.75
CA GLN A 208 11.05 30.45 -15.75
C GLN A 208 10.92 31.90 -15.29
N LYS A 209 9.84 32.23 -14.57
CA LYS A 209 9.64 33.56 -14.01
C LYS A 209 10.63 33.89 -12.88
N ALA A 210 11.01 32.89 -12.09
CA ALA A 210 11.98 33.05 -10.99
C ALA A 210 13.42 33.32 -11.51
N GLU A 211 13.79 32.69 -12.62
CA GLU A 211 15.11 32.85 -13.26
C GLU A 211 14.95 33.20 -14.76
N PRO A 212 14.59 34.45 -15.11
CA PRO A 212 14.28 34.82 -16.50
C PRO A 212 15.47 34.72 -17.46
N ALA A 213 16.70 34.82 -16.94
CA ALA A 213 17.92 34.72 -17.73
C ALA A 213 18.25 33.29 -18.17
N ARG A 214 17.64 32.27 -17.52
CA ARG A 214 17.89 30.89 -17.80
C ARG A 214 16.92 30.34 -18.85
N GLN A 215 17.49 29.80 -19.93
CA GLN A 215 16.73 29.16 -21.00
C GLN A 215 16.65 27.66 -20.76
N VAL A 216 15.44 27.13 -20.66
CA VAL A 216 15.15 25.69 -20.55
C VAL A 216 13.97 25.38 -21.44
N ASP A 217 14.13 24.41 -22.32
CA ASP A 217 13.04 23.93 -23.15
C ASP A 217 12.13 22.99 -22.34
N PHE A 218 10.86 23.35 -22.21
CA PHE A 218 9.85 22.51 -21.57
C PHE A 218 8.97 21.82 -22.62
N VAL A 219 9.03 20.50 -22.69
CA VAL A 219 8.16 19.66 -23.54
C VAL A 219 7.13 18.97 -22.63
N ILE A 220 5.94 19.55 -22.52
CA ILE A 220 4.86 19.05 -21.69
C ILE A 220 3.74 18.51 -22.57
N ALA A 221 3.47 17.20 -22.49
CA ALA A 221 2.43 16.55 -23.27
C ALA A 221 1.03 17.07 -22.88
N ASP A 222 0.15 17.16 -23.88
CA ASP A 222 -1.25 17.54 -23.68
C ASP A 222 -2.09 16.38 -23.15
N GLY A 223 -3.15 16.70 -22.40
CA GLY A 223 -4.13 15.71 -21.96
C GLY A 223 -3.60 14.70 -20.93
N LEU A 224 -2.56 15.03 -20.20
CA LEU A 224 -2.10 14.23 -19.06
C LEU A 224 -3.11 14.35 -17.92
N THR A 225 -3.91 13.33 -17.74
CA THR A 225 -4.89 13.26 -16.65
C THR A 225 -4.65 12.05 -15.77
N GLY A 226 -4.92 12.16 -14.48
CA GLY A 226 -4.79 11.07 -13.52
C GLY A 226 -5.84 11.18 -12.42
N GLU A 227 -6.16 10.05 -11.79
CA GLU A 227 -7.07 10.02 -10.65
C GLU A 227 -6.28 10.14 -9.34
N GLY A 228 -6.56 11.16 -8.53
CA GLY A 228 -5.82 11.40 -7.30
C GLY A 228 -6.20 12.69 -6.57
N ASP A 229 -5.39 13.05 -5.58
CA ASP A 229 -5.52 14.31 -4.83
C ASP A 229 -4.68 15.39 -5.53
N ALA A 230 -5.37 16.39 -6.09
CA ALA A 230 -4.75 17.46 -6.89
C ALA A 230 -3.66 18.22 -6.12
N ARG A 231 -3.86 18.46 -4.82
CA ARG A 231 -2.91 19.16 -3.95
C ARG A 231 -1.61 18.35 -3.78
N LEU A 232 -1.75 17.04 -3.54
CA LEU A 232 -0.60 16.15 -3.36
C LEU A 232 0.16 15.94 -4.68
N LEU A 233 -0.56 15.77 -5.79
CA LEU A 233 0.05 15.62 -7.11
C LEU A 233 0.77 16.91 -7.56
N ALA A 234 0.27 18.09 -7.18
CA ALA A 234 0.98 19.34 -7.41
C ALA A 234 2.33 19.37 -6.67
N ILE A 235 2.37 18.97 -5.39
CA ILE A 235 3.63 18.87 -4.61
C ILE A 235 4.58 17.85 -5.25
N ALA A 236 4.08 16.72 -5.74
CA ALA A 236 4.92 15.71 -6.38
C ALA A 236 5.55 16.23 -7.68
N LEU A 237 4.76 16.87 -8.54
CA LEU A 237 5.25 17.46 -9.80
C LEU A 237 6.18 18.65 -9.56
N GLU A 238 5.92 19.49 -8.55
CA GLU A 238 6.84 20.57 -8.14
C GLU A 238 8.22 20.02 -7.78
N ASN A 239 8.28 18.93 -7.01
CA ASN A 239 9.55 18.32 -6.63
C ASN A 239 10.24 17.67 -7.84
N LEU A 240 9.53 16.95 -8.70
CA LEU A 240 10.13 16.28 -9.86
C LEU A 240 10.62 17.29 -10.90
N ILE A 241 9.79 18.25 -11.29
CA ILE A 241 10.12 19.28 -12.28
C ILE A 241 11.18 20.22 -11.72
N GLY A 242 11.11 20.58 -10.42
CA GLY A 242 12.13 21.37 -9.74
C GLY A 242 13.49 20.66 -9.72
N ASN A 243 13.53 19.34 -9.53
CA ASN A 243 14.75 18.56 -9.66
C ASN A 243 15.29 18.56 -11.10
N ALA A 244 14.45 18.34 -12.09
CA ALA A 244 14.82 18.39 -13.50
C ALA A 244 15.40 19.78 -13.88
N TRP A 245 14.75 20.85 -13.43
CA TRP A 245 15.26 22.22 -13.55
C TRP A 245 16.62 22.37 -12.90
N LYS A 246 16.79 21.98 -11.66
CA LYS A 246 18.02 22.11 -10.88
C LYS A 246 19.19 21.35 -11.50
N TYR A 247 19.00 20.06 -11.80
CA TYR A 247 20.08 19.20 -12.28
C TYR A 247 20.47 19.43 -13.75
N SER A 248 19.63 20.15 -14.52
CA SER A 248 19.99 20.63 -15.86
C SER A 248 20.66 22.00 -15.87
N SER A 249 20.98 22.62 -14.71
CA SER A 249 21.50 23.98 -14.63
C SER A 249 22.87 24.20 -15.32
N LYS A 250 23.64 23.14 -15.48
CA LYS A 250 24.96 23.21 -16.15
C LYS A 250 24.88 22.98 -17.68
N ARG A 251 23.66 22.77 -18.21
CA ARG A 251 23.44 22.53 -19.66
C ARG A 251 23.05 23.81 -20.38
N ALA A 252 23.69 24.08 -21.51
CA ALA A 252 23.29 25.19 -22.37
C ALA A 252 22.00 24.86 -23.17
N ASP A 253 21.77 23.57 -23.44
CA ASP A 253 20.64 22.99 -24.14
C ASP A 253 19.70 22.28 -23.16
N ALA A 254 19.40 22.91 -22.00
CA ALA A 254 18.60 22.30 -20.95
C ALA A 254 17.20 21.95 -21.45
N LEU A 255 16.79 20.69 -21.26
CA LEU A 255 15.51 20.16 -21.67
C LEU A 255 14.81 19.45 -20.50
N VAL A 256 13.53 19.75 -20.28
CA VAL A 256 12.68 19.05 -19.31
C VAL A 256 11.42 18.57 -20.00
N GLU A 257 11.22 17.26 -20.01
CA GLU A 257 10.05 16.63 -20.61
C GLU A 257 9.11 16.10 -19.53
N VAL A 258 7.79 16.34 -19.70
CA VAL A 258 6.74 15.75 -18.86
C VAL A 258 5.75 15.04 -19.76
N GLY A 259 5.56 13.75 -19.52
CA GLY A 259 4.73 12.94 -20.40
C GLY A 259 4.15 11.69 -19.73
N ALA A 260 3.51 10.87 -20.54
CA ALA A 260 3.06 9.54 -20.12
C ALA A 260 3.23 8.53 -21.26
N THR A 261 3.53 7.29 -20.87
CA THR A 261 3.52 6.13 -21.76
C THR A 261 2.37 5.21 -21.39
N ALA A 262 1.76 4.59 -22.39
CA ALA A 262 0.75 3.56 -22.19
C ALA A 262 1.42 2.19 -22.32
N GLY A 263 1.34 1.36 -21.28
CA GLY A 263 1.84 0.00 -21.30
C GLY A 263 0.94 -0.92 -20.44
N ASN A 264 0.61 -2.12 -20.93
CA ASN A 264 -0.20 -3.13 -20.21
C ASN A 264 -1.53 -2.60 -19.64
N GLY A 265 -2.22 -1.70 -20.39
CA GLY A 265 -3.48 -1.10 -19.95
C GLY A 265 -3.36 -0.06 -18.82
N ARG A 266 -2.14 0.36 -18.46
CA ARG A 266 -1.85 1.33 -17.40
C ARG A 266 -1.06 2.51 -17.93
N ARG A 267 -1.31 3.70 -17.35
CA ARG A 267 -0.61 4.93 -17.71
C ARG A 267 0.56 5.12 -16.75
N THR A 268 1.78 5.19 -17.29
CA THR A 268 3.00 5.52 -16.55
C THR A 268 3.39 6.94 -16.93
N TYR A 269 3.41 7.83 -15.96
CA TYR A 269 3.85 9.20 -16.12
C TYR A 269 5.36 9.29 -15.94
N PHE A 270 5.99 10.29 -16.57
CA PHE A 270 7.39 10.54 -16.39
C PHE A 270 7.72 12.03 -16.39
N VAL A 271 8.81 12.35 -15.69
CA VAL A 271 9.54 13.61 -15.79
C VAL A 271 10.97 13.27 -16.13
N ARG A 272 11.46 13.84 -17.25
CA ARG A 272 12.80 13.57 -17.78
C ARG A 272 13.56 14.88 -17.91
N ASP A 273 14.86 14.82 -17.62
CA ASP A 273 15.81 15.91 -17.89
C ASP A 273 17.03 15.36 -18.65
N ASN A 274 17.76 16.26 -19.30
CA ASN A 274 19.06 15.99 -19.95
C ASN A 274 20.24 16.48 -19.11
N GLY A 275 20.08 16.58 -17.79
CA GLY A 275 21.04 17.15 -16.87
C GLY A 275 22.20 16.24 -16.47
N ALA A 276 22.68 16.39 -15.23
CA ALA A 276 23.85 15.69 -14.71
C ALA A 276 23.63 14.16 -14.59
N GLY A 277 22.39 13.69 -14.44
CA GLY A 277 22.10 12.28 -14.23
C GLY A 277 22.77 11.72 -12.96
N PHE A 278 22.81 10.40 -12.81
CA PHE A 278 23.49 9.71 -11.70
C PHE A 278 23.76 8.23 -12.05
N ALA A 279 24.64 7.58 -11.26
CA ALA A 279 24.90 6.15 -11.39
C ALA A 279 23.77 5.31 -10.78
N MET A 280 23.22 4.36 -11.54
CA MET A 280 22.08 3.53 -11.13
C MET A 280 22.34 2.63 -9.91
N GLU A 281 23.60 2.36 -9.58
CA GLU A 281 23.98 1.66 -8.33
C GLU A 281 23.50 2.39 -7.06
N HIS A 282 23.26 3.69 -7.15
CA HIS A 282 22.73 4.52 -6.06
C HIS A 282 21.20 4.69 -6.09
N ALA A 283 20.52 4.14 -7.09
CA ALA A 283 19.06 4.29 -7.26
C ALA A 283 18.25 3.81 -6.04
N GLY A 284 18.70 2.78 -5.33
CA GLY A 284 18.06 2.27 -4.12
C GLY A 284 18.00 3.28 -2.96
N LYS A 285 18.87 4.29 -2.95
CA LYS A 285 18.93 5.33 -1.91
C LYS A 285 18.18 6.61 -2.27
N LEU A 286 17.80 6.79 -3.52
CA LEU A 286 17.19 8.02 -4.06
C LEU A 286 15.98 8.55 -3.27
N PHE A 287 15.16 7.65 -2.79
CA PHE A 287 13.91 7.97 -2.10
C PHE A 287 14.05 7.98 -0.56
N GLY A 288 15.27 7.83 -0.05
CA GLY A 288 15.56 7.97 1.38
C GLY A 288 15.52 9.44 1.81
N VAL A 289 15.11 9.69 3.06
CA VAL A 289 15.15 11.04 3.65
C VAL A 289 16.61 11.44 3.88
N PHE A 290 16.96 12.69 3.56
CA PHE A 290 18.31 13.27 3.62
C PHE A 290 19.33 12.58 2.68
N GLN A 291 18.88 11.82 1.69
CA GLN A 291 19.76 11.20 0.70
C GLN A 291 20.05 12.17 -0.45
N ARG A 292 21.33 12.36 -0.77
CA ARG A 292 21.82 13.18 -1.88
C ARG A 292 22.87 12.39 -2.64
N LEU A 293 22.80 12.40 -3.97
CA LEU A 293 23.76 11.70 -4.85
C LEU A 293 24.84 12.64 -5.37
N HIS A 294 24.56 13.94 -5.44
CA HIS A 294 25.52 14.97 -5.84
C HIS A 294 26.04 15.74 -4.63
N ALA A 295 27.27 16.21 -4.72
CA ALA A 295 27.89 16.99 -3.66
C ALA A 295 27.16 18.32 -3.45
N GLU A 296 27.16 18.83 -2.21
CA GLU A 296 26.48 20.06 -1.80
C GLU A 296 26.90 21.27 -2.61
N LYS A 297 28.18 21.37 -2.92
CA LYS A 297 28.77 22.44 -3.73
C LYS A 297 28.31 22.43 -5.20
N GLU A 298 27.74 21.33 -5.69
CA GLU A 298 27.34 21.23 -7.09
C GLU A 298 25.87 21.59 -7.32
N PHE A 299 25.00 21.18 -6.41
CA PHE A 299 23.56 21.43 -6.50
C PHE A 299 22.95 21.57 -5.10
N GLU A 300 22.21 22.64 -4.89
CA GLU A 300 21.49 22.90 -3.63
C GLU A 300 20.37 21.88 -3.40
N GLY A 301 20.04 21.63 -2.12
CA GLY A 301 18.84 20.85 -1.78
C GLY A 301 18.95 20.07 -0.47
N THR A 302 17.80 19.72 0.08
CA THR A 302 17.64 19.10 1.41
C THR A 302 17.68 17.55 1.39
N GLY A 303 17.54 16.91 0.23
CA GLY A 303 17.41 15.46 0.12
C GLY A 303 16.06 14.89 0.59
N ILE A 304 15.03 15.74 0.78
CA ILE A 304 13.69 15.33 1.24
C ILE A 304 12.68 15.26 0.10
N GLY A 305 12.91 16.00 -0.99
CA GLY A 305 11.95 16.13 -2.08
C GLY A 305 11.50 14.80 -2.70
N LEU A 306 12.44 13.91 -3.05
CA LEU A 306 12.10 12.60 -3.62
C LEU A 306 11.44 11.65 -2.62
N ALA A 307 11.80 11.71 -1.35
CA ALA A 307 11.09 10.99 -0.28
C ALA A 307 9.63 11.45 -0.16
N THR A 308 9.39 12.76 -0.30
CA THR A 308 8.04 13.34 -0.34
C THR A 308 7.26 12.82 -1.55
N VAL A 309 7.86 12.81 -2.75
CA VAL A 309 7.23 12.26 -3.95
C VAL A 309 6.86 10.79 -3.76
N GLN A 310 7.79 9.97 -3.27
CA GLN A 310 7.52 8.55 -3.03
C GLN A 310 6.33 8.34 -2.07
N ARG A 311 6.27 9.13 -1.00
CA ARG A 311 5.18 9.06 -0.02
C ARG A 311 3.84 9.45 -0.63
N ILE A 312 3.82 10.50 -1.47
CA ILE A 312 2.63 10.93 -2.21
C ILE A 312 2.17 9.82 -3.16
N ILE A 313 3.06 9.29 -3.98
CA ILE A 313 2.73 8.26 -4.96
C ILE A 313 2.23 6.97 -4.29
N ARG A 314 2.86 6.54 -3.19
CA ARG A 314 2.38 5.39 -2.39
C ARG A 314 0.99 5.64 -1.80
N ARG A 315 0.69 6.87 -1.37
CA ARG A 315 -0.65 7.22 -0.87
C ARG A 315 -1.73 7.15 -1.95
N HIS A 316 -1.36 7.34 -3.22
CA HIS A 316 -2.21 7.12 -4.38
C HIS A 316 -2.33 5.63 -4.77
N GLY A 317 -1.60 4.72 -4.10
CA GLY A 317 -1.53 3.30 -4.45
C GLY A 317 -0.62 3.01 -5.64
N GLY A 318 0.22 3.96 -6.03
CA GLY A 318 1.18 3.87 -7.12
C GLY A 318 2.59 3.53 -6.69
N HIS A 319 3.50 3.50 -7.67
CA HIS A 319 4.93 3.27 -7.51
C HIS A 319 5.72 4.37 -8.23
N ILE A 320 6.94 4.66 -7.75
CA ILE A 320 7.89 5.56 -8.39
C ILE A 320 9.24 4.87 -8.52
N TRP A 321 9.91 5.08 -9.65
CA TRP A 321 11.27 4.60 -9.93
C TRP A 321 11.98 5.59 -10.84
N ALA A 322 13.27 5.38 -11.05
CA ALA A 322 14.07 6.24 -11.91
C ALA A 322 14.95 5.40 -12.83
N ASP A 323 15.32 5.99 -13.96
CA ASP A 323 16.38 5.53 -14.87
C ASP A 323 17.26 6.75 -15.20
N ALA A 324 18.58 6.58 -15.05
CA ALA A 324 19.51 7.70 -15.23
C ALA A 324 20.88 7.20 -15.68
N LYS A 325 21.62 8.10 -16.32
CA LYS A 325 23.01 7.88 -16.65
C LYS A 325 23.79 9.17 -16.44
N VAL A 326 24.99 9.05 -15.87
CA VAL A 326 25.86 10.18 -15.59
C VAL A 326 26.06 11.01 -16.87
N ASP A 327 25.90 12.33 -16.77
CA ASP A 327 25.98 13.32 -17.83
C ASP A 327 25.00 13.15 -19.01
N GLN A 328 24.00 12.27 -18.88
CA GLN A 328 22.94 12.06 -19.88
C GLN A 328 21.54 12.34 -19.36
N GLY A 329 21.43 12.80 -18.09
CA GLY A 329 20.18 13.14 -17.46
C GLY A 329 19.51 11.99 -16.70
N ALA A 330 18.31 12.24 -16.23
CA ALA A 330 17.49 11.31 -15.47
C ALA A 330 16.05 11.31 -15.94
N THR A 331 15.37 10.16 -15.77
CA THR A 331 13.92 10.02 -15.98
C THR A 331 13.31 9.42 -14.72
N PHE A 332 12.39 10.14 -14.11
CA PHE A 332 11.59 9.66 -13.00
C PHE A 332 10.23 9.21 -13.52
N PHE A 333 9.89 7.95 -13.29
CA PHE A 333 8.62 7.35 -13.69
C PHE A 333 7.74 7.14 -12.47
N PHE A 334 6.42 7.32 -12.64
CA PHE A 334 5.46 7.00 -11.59
C PHE A 334 4.11 6.54 -12.12
N THR A 335 3.38 5.78 -11.30
CA THR A 335 1.99 5.38 -11.52
C THR A 335 1.10 5.92 -10.40
N LEU A 336 -0.21 6.05 -10.64
CA LEU A 336 -1.18 6.56 -9.65
C LEU A 336 -2.15 5.49 -9.11
N SER A 337 -2.08 4.26 -9.62
CA SER A 337 -2.90 3.15 -9.14
C SER A 337 -2.17 1.83 -9.35
N GLY A 338 -2.33 0.90 -8.44
CA GLY A 338 -1.74 -0.42 -8.28
C GLY A 338 -1.03 -1.05 -9.49
N GLY A 339 0.19 -0.65 -9.74
CA GLY A 339 1.09 -1.25 -10.71
C GLY A 339 2.43 -1.50 -10.05
N ALA A 340 2.87 -2.77 -9.98
CA ALA A 340 4.27 -3.03 -9.71
C ALA A 340 5.12 -2.33 -10.80
N PRO A 341 6.33 -1.82 -10.46
CA PRO A 341 7.27 -1.39 -11.48
C PRO A 341 7.45 -2.53 -12.49
N PRO A 342 7.72 -2.21 -13.76
CA PRO A 342 8.11 -3.25 -14.70
C PRO A 342 9.26 -4.04 -14.06
N ASP A 343 9.13 -5.36 -14.09
CA ASP A 343 10.22 -6.25 -13.66
C ASP A 343 11.46 -5.82 -14.46
N ASN A 344 12.39 -5.13 -13.81
CA ASN A 344 13.70 -4.89 -14.39
C ASN A 344 14.38 -6.26 -14.38
N GLY A 345 13.97 -7.09 -15.35
CA GLY A 345 14.65 -8.31 -15.66
C GLY A 345 16.11 -7.93 -15.83
N GLY A 346 16.94 -8.40 -14.91
CA GLY A 346 18.37 -8.24 -15.00
C GLY A 346 18.79 -8.63 -16.42
N GLY A 347 19.29 -7.65 -17.15
CA GLY A 347 20.03 -7.91 -18.37
C GLY A 347 21.28 -8.68 -18.01
N PRO A 348 21.80 -9.48 -18.94
CA PRO A 348 22.90 -10.40 -18.74
C PRO A 348 24.21 -9.72 -18.30
#